data_245aa9d820455da10ac6c4205f099c21
#
_entry.id   245aa9d820455da10ac6c4205f099c21
#
_cell.length_a   1.000
_cell.length_b   1.000
_cell.length_c   1.000
_cell.angle_alpha   90.00
_cell.angle_beta   90.00
_cell.angle_gamma   90.00
#
_symmetry.space_group_name_H-M   'P 1'
#
loop_
_entity.id
_entity.type
_entity.pdbx_description
1 polymer ?
#
loop_
_entity_poly.entity_id
_entity_poly.type
_entity_poly.pdbx_seq_one_letter_code
_entity_poly.pdbx_strand_id
1 'polypeptide(L)'
;MSPRSASVNEELRRRSRERLLQAAVELVSERGYDATTLGDIADRAGSARGLVSYYFPGKRQLLQSAVHRLMHRTLEEALEREPRSEDGRERMARVIDAILRLARDQPVLMRQHMAGLLQAEGFVQCPEQVRLSELLGDTVARYGSQQVSADYPMLRALLMGAVYAALVPGVPMKVPVLRAELFKRYRLDWEMGVPPDAEASDGPRETDLSRFFATDPEPEAGPSRQPGRGDAERGVPPGPDTGLARGKHERASGPGGQRRA
;
A
#
# COMPACT_ATOMS: atom_id res chain seq x y z
N MET A 1 24.16 -17.62 7.83
CA MET A 1 22.70 -17.74 7.65
C MET A 1 22.43 -18.26 6.26
N SER A 2 21.61 -19.33 6.11
CA SER A 2 21.32 -19.92 4.80
C SER A 2 20.42 -18.99 3.97
N PRO A 3 20.60 -18.87 2.64
CA PRO A 3 19.76 -18.05 1.76
C PRO A 3 18.26 -18.39 1.87
N ARG A 4 17.91 -19.65 2.12
CA ARG A 4 16.52 -20.11 2.35
C ARG A 4 15.90 -19.52 3.62
N SER A 5 16.67 -19.33 4.70
CA SER A 5 16.14 -18.73 5.92
C SER A 5 15.88 -17.22 5.79
N ALA A 6 16.64 -16.54 4.95
CA ALA A 6 16.45 -15.10 4.68
C ALA A 6 15.16 -14.84 3.88
N SER A 7 14.90 -15.63 2.84
CA SER A 7 13.68 -15.49 2.03
C SER A 7 12.40 -15.82 2.81
N VAL A 8 12.42 -16.88 3.63
CA VAL A 8 11.29 -17.24 4.51
C VAL A 8 11.02 -16.14 5.53
N ASN A 9 12.05 -15.55 6.14
CA ASN A 9 11.89 -14.45 7.09
C ASN A 9 11.33 -13.20 6.42
N GLU A 10 11.74 -12.89 5.20
CA GLU A 10 11.22 -11.76 4.43
C GLU A 10 9.72 -11.96 4.11
N GLU A 11 9.35 -13.16 3.69
CA GLU A 11 7.96 -13.50 3.41
C GLU A 11 7.08 -13.40 4.68
N LEU A 12 7.54 -13.92 5.82
CA LEU A 12 6.82 -13.80 7.09
C LEU A 12 6.65 -12.32 7.51
N ARG A 13 7.66 -11.48 7.28
CA ARG A 13 7.57 -10.04 7.52
C ARG A 13 6.54 -9.38 6.60
N ARG A 14 6.55 -9.72 5.32
CA ARG A 14 5.58 -9.22 4.34
C ARG A 14 4.16 -9.59 4.75
N ARG A 15 3.89 -10.86 5.06
CA ARG A 15 2.57 -11.35 5.51
C ARG A 15 2.11 -10.66 6.81
N SER A 16 3.02 -10.48 7.76
CA SER A 16 2.69 -9.77 9.01
C SER A 16 2.32 -8.32 8.76
N ARG A 17 3.05 -7.63 7.88
CA ARG A 17 2.77 -6.26 7.50
C ARG A 17 1.42 -6.13 6.77
N GLU A 18 1.11 -7.03 5.83
CA GLU A 18 -0.18 -7.05 5.12
C GLU A 18 -1.36 -7.25 6.07
N ARG A 19 -1.27 -8.17 7.04
CA ARG A 19 -2.33 -8.35 8.04
C ARG A 19 -2.59 -7.09 8.87
N LEU A 20 -1.57 -6.33 9.21
CA LEU A 20 -1.72 -5.05 9.92
C LEU A 20 -2.42 -4.01 9.05
N LEU A 21 -2.08 -3.92 7.77
CA LEU A 21 -2.73 -3.00 6.83
C LEU A 21 -4.21 -3.36 6.64
N GLN A 22 -4.52 -4.64 6.48
CA GLN A 22 -5.88 -5.15 6.38
C GLN A 22 -6.70 -4.82 7.63
N ALA A 23 -6.20 -5.19 8.82
CA ALA A 23 -6.86 -4.90 10.08
C ALA A 23 -7.13 -3.40 10.29
N ALA A 24 -6.21 -2.53 9.85
CA ALA A 24 -6.40 -1.09 9.93
C ALA A 24 -7.55 -0.58 9.05
N VAL A 25 -7.64 -1.06 7.82
CA VAL A 25 -8.73 -0.71 6.89
C VAL A 25 -10.06 -1.19 7.43
N GLU A 26 -10.17 -2.44 7.86
CA GLU A 26 -11.39 -3.02 8.41
C GLU A 26 -11.88 -2.24 9.63
N LEU A 27 -11.03 -2.05 10.64
CA LEU A 27 -11.41 -1.36 11.86
C LEU A 27 -11.80 0.10 11.65
N VAL A 28 -11.09 0.81 10.76
CA VAL A 28 -11.45 2.21 10.45
C VAL A 28 -12.75 2.29 9.64
N SER A 29 -13.02 1.33 8.77
CA SER A 29 -14.31 1.24 8.06
C SER A 29 -15.47 0.95 9.01
N GLU A 30 -15.27 0.06 10.00
CA GLU A 30 -16.29 -0.36 10.97
C GLU A 30 -16.64 0.75 11.97
N ARG A 31 -15.66 1.43 12.55
CA ARG A 31 -15.87 2.31 13.70
C ARG A 31 -15.19 3.69 13.61
N GLY A 32 -14.56 3.99 12.48
CA GLY A 32 -13.87 5.26 12.24
C GLY A 32 -12.45 5.32 12.78
N TYR A 33 -11.73 6.37 12.34
CA TYR A 33 -10.32 6.56 12.67
C TYR A 33 -10.11 6.81 14.18
N ASP A 34 -10.89 7.71 14.78
CA ASP A 34 -10.65 8.14 16.16
C ASP A 34 -10.86 7.02 17.16
N ALA A 35 -11.89 6.18 16.94
CA ALA A 35 -12.21 5.03 17.78
C ALA A 35 -11.27 3.81 17.57
N THR A 36 -10.34 3.86 16.61
CA THR A 36 -9.40 2.77 16.33
C THR A 36 -8.04 3.07 16.96
N THR A 37 -7.46 2.13 17.71
CA THR A 37 -6.12 2.23 18.30
C THR A 37 -5.13 1.28 17.64
N LEU A 38 -3.81 1.54 17.81
CA LEU A 38 -2.77 0.59 17.36
C LEU A 38 -2.89 -0.77 18.05
N GLY A 39 -3.36 -0.78 19.31
CA GLY A 39 -3.63 -2.01 20.06
C GLY A 39 -4.72 -2.85 19.40
N ASP A 40 -5.85 -2.23 19.05
CA ASP A 40 -6.95 -2.92 18.36
C ASP A 40 -6.51 -3.49 17.01
N ILE A 41 -5.68 -2.74 16.27
CA ILE A 41 -5.14 -3.22 15.00
C ILE A 41 -4.22 -4.42 15.21
N ALA A 42 -3.36 -4.39 16.23
CA ALA A 42 -2.50 -5.51 16.58
C ALA A 42 -3.34 -6.76 16.94
N ASP A 43 -4.34 -6.59 17.80
CA ASP A 43 -5.22 -7.66 18.27
C ASP A 43 -6.01 -8.27 17.10
N ARG A 44 -6.61 -7.45 16.22
CA ARG A 44 -7.31 -7.88 15.00
C ARG A 44 -6.40 -8.63 14.03
N ALA A 45 -5.15 -8.17 13.86
CA ALA A 45 -4.16 -8.78 12.97
C ALA A 45 -3.52 -10.06 13.56
N GLY A 46 -3.83 -10.43 14.80
CA GLY A 46 -3.15 -11.52 15.51
C GLY A 46 -1.65 -11.26 15.66
N SER A 47 -1.27 -10.01 15.96
CA SER A 47 0.11 -9.56 15.97
C SER A 47 0.49 -8.96 17.33
N ALA A 48 1.76 -9.07 17.73
CA ALA A 48 2.24 -8.41 18.94
C ALA A 48 2.25 -6.88 18.75
N ARG A 49 1.84 -6.12 19.76
CA ARG A 49 1.80 -4.65 19.72
C ARG A 49 3.15 -4.02 19.37
N GLY A 50 4.27 -4.59 19.87
CA GLY A 50 5.61 -4.15 19.51
C GLY A 50 5.95 -4.28 18.03
N LEU A 51 5.32 -5.24 17.34
CA LEU A 51 5.53 -5.43 15.91
C LEU A 51 4.85 -4.33 15.08
N VAL A 52 3.73 -3.79 15.54
CA VAL A 52 3.08 -2.64 14.89
C VAL A 52 4.01 -1.43 14.88
N SER A 53 4.60 -1.10 16.04
CA SER A 53 5.54 0.02 16.17
C SER A 53 6.85 -0.21 15.39
N TYR A 54 7.22 -1.46 15.16
CA TYR A 54 8.37 -1.79 14.32
C TYR A 54 8.12 -1.47 12.83
N TYR A 55 6.91 -1.74 12.32
CA TYR A 55 6.57 -1.48 10.92
C TYR A 55 6.09 -0.06 10.64
N PHE A 56 5.42 0.56 11.61
CA PHE A 56 4.75 1.85 11.41
C PHE A 56 5.01 2.78 12.60
N PRO A 57 5.54 3.99 12.35
CA PRO A 57 5.81 4.97 13.40
C PRO A 57 4.56 5.43 14.17
N GLY A 58 3.37 5.25 13.59
CA GLY A 58 2.12 5.64 14.22
C GLY A 58 0.89 5.24 13.44
N LYS A 59 -0.28 5.42 14.06
CA LYS A 59 -1.60 5.07 13.49
C LYS A 59 -1.84 5.74 12.14
N ARG A 60 -1.46 7.01 11.99
CA ARG A 60 -1.63 7.77 10.76
C ARG A 60 -0.84 7.16 9.60
N GLN A 61 0.45 6.86 9.81
CA GLN A 61 1.30 6.27 8.77
C GLN A 61 0.84 4.86 8.41
N LEU A 62 0.40 4.08 9.39
CA LEU A 62 -0.17 2.76 9.15
C LEU A 62 -1.42 2.86 8.28
N LEU A 63 -2.38 3.71 8.63
CA LEU A 63 -3.60 3.87 7.85
C LEU A 63 -3.32 4.46 6.46
N GLN A 64 -2.40 5.42 6.35
CA GLN A 64 -1.99 5.97 5.06
C GLN A 64 -1.44 4.87 4.14
N SER A 65 -0.55 4.02 4.65
CA SER A 65 -0.05 2.86 3.91
C SER A 65 -1.18 1.90 3.51
N ALA A 66 -2.11 1.64 4.43
CA ALA A 66 -3.24 0.74 4.18
C ALA A 66 -4.17 1.27 3.07
N VAL A 67 -4.51 2.56 3.09
CA VAL A 67 -5.35 3.17 2.05
C VAL A 67 -4.62 3.23 0.71
N HIS A 68 -3.32 3.56 0.68
CA HIS A 68 -2.55 3.51 -0.57
C HIS A 68 -2.46 2.08 -1.13
N ARG A 69 -2.33 1.07 -0.26
CA ARG A 69 -2.37 -0.34 -0.68
C ARG A 69 -3.73 -0.70 -1.28
N LEU A 70 -4.82 -0.32 -0.61
CA LEU A 70 -6.17 -0.52 -1.12
C LEU A 70 -6.36 0.14 -2.48
N MET A 71 -6.00 1.41 -2.63
CA MET A 71 -6.08 2.14 -3.90
C MET A 71 -5.28 1.45 -5.01
N HIS A 72 -4.02 1.08 -4.72
CA HIS A 72 -3.17 0.40 -5.69
C HIS A 72 -3.81 -0.89 -6.19
N ARG A 73 -4.26 -1.76 -5.28
CA ARG A 73 -4.90 -3.04 -5.64
C ARG A 73 -6.22 -2.84 -6.41
N THR A 74 -7.03 -1.88 -6.00
CA THR A 74 -8.27 -1.55 -6.72
C THR A 74 -7.99 -1.14 -8.16
N LEU A 75 -6.95 -0.35 -8.40
CA LEU A 75 -6.55 0.08 -9.74
C LEU A 75 -5.95 -1.09 -10.54
N GLU A 76 -5.09 -1.88 -9.93
CA GLU A 76 -4.48 -3.06 -10.55
C GLU A 76 -5.57 -4.05 -11.02
N GLU A 77 -6.53 -4.40 -10.15
CA GLU A 77 -7.68 -5.24 -10.52
C GLU A 77 -8.53 -4.63 -11.65
N ALA A 78 -8.76 -3.33 -11.62
CA ALA A 78 -9.52 -2.67 -12.70
C ALA A 78 -8.79 -2.71 -14.05
N LEU A 79 -7.46 -2.58 -14.04
CA LEU A 79 -6.63 -2.64 -15.25
C LEU A 79 -6.46 -4.04 -15.79
N GLU A 80 -6.45 -5.06 -14.92
CA GLU A 80 -6.31 -6.47 -15.29
C GLU A 80 -7.65 -7.17 -15.60
N ARG A 81 -8.76 -6.49 -15.36
CA ARG A 81 -10.10 -7.05 -15.61
C ARG A 81 -10.27 -7.45 -17.08
N GLU A 82 -10.80 -8.65 -17.30
CA GLU A 82 -11.11 -9.14 -18.64
C GLU A 82 -12.35 -8.43 -19.27
N PRO A 83 -12.31 -8.13 -20.58
CA PRO A 83 -11.16 -8.30 -21.46
C PRO A 83 -10.04 -7.30 -21.12
N ARG A 84 -8.79 -7.76 -21.02
CA ARG A 84 -7.63 -6.86 -20.83
C ARG A 84 -7.52 -5.93 -22.02
N SER A 85 -7.11 -4.69 -21.74
CA SER A 85 -6.93 -3.68 -22.77
C SER A 85 -5.58 -2.99 -22.64
N GLU A 86 -4.86 -2.92 -23.75
CA GLU A 86 -3.65 -2.10 -23.88
C GLU A 86 -3.95 -0.68 -24.40
N ASP A 87 -5.20 -0.41 -24.79
CA ASP A 87 -5.63 0.93 -25.17
C ASP A 87 -5.52 1.90 -23.99
N GLY A 88 -4.70 2.93 -24.14
CA GLY A 88 -4.45 3.92 -23.12
C GLY A 88 -5.70 4.72 -22.70
N ARG A 89 -6.66 4.90 -23.61
CA ARG A 89 -7.95 5.56 -23.31
C ARG A 89 -8.81 4.66 -22.43
N GLU A 90 -8.93 3.39 -22.76
CA GLU A 90 -9.66 2.40 -21.97
C GLU A 90 -9.03 2.25 -20.57
N ARG A 91 -7.71 2.17 -20.49
CA ARG A 91 -6.99 2.12 -19.19
C ARG A 91 -7.26 3.36 -18.35
N MET A 92 -7.25 4.57 -18.94
CA MET A 92 -7.58 5.82 -18.26
C MET A 92 -9.02 5.80 -17.74
N ALA A 93 -9.97 5.33 -18.54
CA ALA A 93 -11.38 5.19 -18.15
C ALA A 93 -11.51 4.25 -16.93
N ARG A 94 -10.86 3.10 -16.96
CA ARG A 94 -10.86 2.12 -15.86
C ARG A 94 -10.29 2.70 -14.55
N VAL A 95 -9.21 3.47 -14.63
CA VAL A 95 -8.61 4.15 -13.47
C VAL A 95 -9.57 5.17 -12.88
N ILE A 96 -10.19 6.00 -13.70
CA ILE A 96 -11.18 7.00 -13.25
C ILE A 96 -12.33 6.30 -12.54
N ASP A 97 -12.91 5.27 -13.18
CA ASP A 97 -14.04 4.52 -12.63
C ASP A 97 -13.70 3.81 -11.33
N ALA A 98 -12.50 3.24 -11.22
CA ALA A 98 -12.05 2.54 -10.02
C ALA A 98 -11.92 3.50 -8.82
N ILE A 99 -11.35 4.68 -9.02
CA ILE A 99 -11.19 5.69 -7.95
C ILE A 99 -12.56 6.25 -7.52
N LEU A 100 -13.45 6.54 -8.47
CA LEU A 100 -14.79 7.06 -8.15
C LEU A 100 -15.64 6.02 -7.41
N ARG A 101 -15.55 4.75 -7.82
CA ARG A 101 -16.22 3.65 -7.09
C ARG A 101 -15.65 3.48 -5.70
N LEU A 102 -14.33 3.53 -5.54
CA LEU A 102 -13.72 3.44 -4.22
C LEU A 102 -14.18 4.56 -3.30
N ALA A 103 -14.33 5.80 -3.82
CA ALA A 103 -14.88 6.91 -3.04
C ALA A 103 -16.34 6.64 -2.58
N ARG A 104 -17.17 6.06 -3.45
CA ARG A 104 -18.55 5.69 -3.14
C ARG A 104 -18.62 4.53 -2.12
N ASP A 105 -17.84 3.48 -2.36
CA ASP A 105 -17.94 2.22 -1.62
C ASP A 105 -17.17 2.27 -0.27
N GLN A 106 -16.13 3.12 -0.17
CA GLN A 106 -15.29 3.29 1.03
C GLN A 106 -15.19 4.76 1.47
N PRO A 107 -16.31 5.45 1.71
CA PRO A 107 -16.33 6.89 1.96
C PRO A 107 -15.56 7.29 3.23
N VAL A 108 -15.58 6.45 4.27
CA VAL A 108 -14.88 6.71 5.54
C VAL A 108 -13.37 6.71 5.33
N LEU A 109 -12.83 5.70 4.64
CA LEU A 109 -11.42 5.58 4.34
C LEU A 109 -10.94 6.71 3.43
N MET A 110 -11.71 7.03 2.40
CA MET A 110 -11.34 8.08 1.45
C MET A 110 -11.38 9.47 2.07
N ARG A 111 -12.35 9.77 2.96
CA ARG A 111 -12.33 11.02 3.75
C ARG A 111 -11.09 11.10 4.63
N GLN A 112 -10.75 10.01 5.32
CA GLN A 112 -9.57 9.97 6.17
C GLN A 112 -8.27 10.12 5.37
N HIS A 113 -8.19 9.53 4.18
CA HIS A 113 -7.08 9.72 3.26
C HIS A 113 -6.93 11.21 2.86
N MET A 114 -8.02 11.85 2.45
CA MET A 114 -8.03 13.27 2.10
C MET A 114 -7.58 14.16 3.25
N ALA A 115 -8.08 13.91 4.47
CA ALA A 115 -7.65 14.63 5.67
C ALA A 115 -6.15 14.45 5.93
N GLY A 116 -5.61 13.25 5.74
CA GLY A 116 -4.19 12.95 5.90
C GLY A 116 -3.28 13.66 4.89
N LEU A 117 -3.75 13.84 3.65
CA LEU A 117 -2.99 14.53 2.59
C LEU A 117 -2.78 16.04 2.89
N LEU A 118 -3.70 16.66 3.62
CA LEU A 118 -3.64 18.09 3.97
C LEU A 118 -2.76 18.36 5.21
N GLN A 119 -2.36 17.32 5.93
CA GLN A 119 -1.47 17.44 7.08
C GLN A 119 -0.02 17.31 6.63
N ALA A 120 0.65 18.44 6.44
CA ALA A 120 2.02 18.49 5.92
C ALA A 120 3.07 17.94 6.90
N GLU A 121 2.81 17.99 8.22
CA GLU A 121 3.76 17.56 9.23
C GLU A 121 3.94 16.04 9.23
N GLY A 122 5.20 15.61 9.13
CA GLY A 122 5.58 14.20 9.19
C GLY A 122 5.16 13.38 7.97
N PHE A 123 5.01 14.04 6.80
CA PHE A 123 4.79 13.30 5.55
C PHE A 123 6.00 12.43 5.23
N VAL A 124 5.77 11.12 5.19
CA VAL A 124 6.74 10.12 4.72
C VAL A 124 6.10 9.34 3.60
N GLN A 125 6.74 9.32 2.45
CA GLN A 125 6.29 8.53 1.33
C GLN A 125 6.39 7.03 1.67
N CYS A 126 5.25 6.34 1.69
CA CYS A 126 5.23 4.90 1.92
C CYS A 126 5.47 4.11 0.61
N PRO A 127 5.96 2.86 0.68
CA PRO A 127 6.18 2.04 -0.50
C PRO A 127 4.92 1.83 -1.36
N GLU A 128 3.76 1.77 -0.73
CA GLU A 128 2.47 1.63 -1.41
C GLU A 128 2.12 2.87 -2.24
N GLN A 129 2.46 4.05 -1.74
CA GLN A 129 2.28 5.29 -2.49
C GLN A 129 3.19 5.35 -3.71
N VAL A 130 4.44 4.87 -3.60
CA VAL A 130 5.36 4.80 -4.75
C VAL A 130 4.75 3.94 -5.85
N ARG A 131 4.32 2.71 -5.53
CA ARG A 131 3.68 1.81 -6.49
C ARG A 131 2.42 2.40 -7.12
N LEU A 132 1.58 3.06 -6.31
CA LEU A 132 0.40 3.75 -6.81
C LEU A 132 0.77 4.86 -7.79
N SER A 133 1.83 5.63 -7.50
CA SER A 133 2.28 6.69 -8.40
C SER A 133 2.90 6.16 -9.70
N GLU A 134 3.61 5.05 -9.64
CA GLU A 134 4.15 4.37 -10.82
C GLU A 134 3.02 3.85 -11.73
N LEU A 135 1.99 3.20 -11.16
CA LEU A 135 0.83 2.71 -11.91
C LEU A 135 0.05 3.84 -12.59
N LEU A 136 -0.18 4.95 -11.88
CA LEU A 136 -0.85 6.12 -12.46
C LEU A 136 0.02 6.82 -13.51
N GLY A 137 1.33 6.88 -13.30
CA GLY A 137 2.29 7.41 -14.27
C GLY A 137 2.32 6.58 -15.56
N ASP A 138 2.34 5.24 -15.44
CA ASP A 138 2.23 4.32 -16.60
C ASP A 138 0.91 4.53 -17.35
N THR A 139 -0.20 4.69 -16.63
CA THR A 139 -1.51 4.97 -17.24
C THR A 139 -1.49 6.26 -18.05
N VAL A 140 -0.90 7.34 -17.51
CA VAL A 140 -0.74 8.62 -18.21
C VAL A 140 0.17 8.50 -19.43
N ALA A 141 1.27 7.75 -19.32
CA ALA A 141 2.17 7.50 -20.44
C ALA A 141 1.46 6.74 -21.59
N ARG A 142 0.74 5.67 -21.27
CA ARG A 142 -0.02 4.88 -22.25
C ARG A 142 -1.20 5.63 -22.85
N TYR A 143 -1.78 6.57 -22.12
CA TYR A 143 -2.79 7.48 -22.65
C TYR A 143 -2.25 8.40 -23.76
N GLY A 144 -0.94 8.52 -23.90
CA GLY A 144 -0.27 9.29 -24.95
C GLY A 144 0.26 10.65 -24.47
N SER A 145 0.48 10.82 -23.17
CA SER A 145 1.10 12.03 -22.64
C SER A 145 2.52 12.22 -23.16
N GLN A 146 2.82 13.44 -23.61
CA GLN A 146 4.17 13.86 -24.01
C GLN A 146 4.98 14.37 -22.81
N GLN A 147 4.32 14.66 -21.69
CA GLN A 147 4.93 15.21 -20.47
C GLN A 147 4.36 14.55 -19.22
N VAL A 148 4.67 13.26 -19.02
CA VAL A 148 4.16 12.47 -17.89
C VAL A 148 4.43 13.14 -16.53
N SER A 149 5.58 13.81 -16.37
CA SER A 149 5.95 14.53 -15.16
C SER A 149 5.01 15.70 -14.80
N ALA A 150 4.34 16.29 -15.78
CA ALA A 150 3.34 17.34 -15.57
C ALA A 150 1.92 16.78 -15.53
N ASP A 151 1.61 15.81 -16.40
CA ASP A 151 0.26 15.29 -16.56
C ASP A 151 -0.15 14.32 -15.44
N TYR A 152 0.80 13.57 -14.86
CA TYR A 152 0.51 12.72 -13.70
C TYR A 152 0.05 13.54 -12.46
N PRO A 153 0.75 14.61 -12.03
CA PRO A 153 0.26 15.45 -10.94
C PRO A 153 -1.12 16.06 -11.24
N MET A 154 -1.38 16.42 -12.49
CA MET A 154 -2.68 16.96 -12.91
C MET A 154 -3.79 15.90 -12.82
N LEU A 155 -3.56 14.68 -13.32
CA LEU A 155 -4.50 13.57 -13.17
C LEU A 155 -4.80 13.32 -11.68
N ARG A 156 -3.76 13.23 -10.85
CA ARG A 156 -3.91 13.05 -9.40
C ARG A 156 -4.74 14.17 -8.78
N ALA A 157 -4.50 15.43 -9.13
CA ALA A 157 -5.26 16.58 -8.61
C ALA A 157 -6.74 16.49 -9.01
N LEU A 158 -7.04 16.13 -10.26
CA LEU A 158 -8.41 15.98 -10.76
C LEU A 158 -9.15 14.81 -10.07
N LEU A 159 -8.50 13.67 -9.91
CA LEU A 159 -9.06 12.53 -9.19
C LEU A 159 -9.32 12.87 -7.72
N MET A 160 -8.38 13.53 -7.03
CA MET A 160 -8.57 13.95 -5.65
C MET A 160 -9.66 15.00 -5.51
N GLY A 161 -9.76 15.94 -6.45
CA GLY A 161 -10.86 16.91 -6.52
C GLY A 161 -12.23 16.25 -6.70
N ALA A 162 -12.31 15.25 -7.56
CA ALA A 162 -13.54 14.47 -7.76
C ALA A 162 -13.91 13.65 -6.51
N VAL A 163 -12.94 12.99 -5.86
CA VAL A 163 -13.15 12.31 -4.56
C VAL A 163 -13.65 13.28 -3.51
N TYR A 164 -13.03 14.46 -3.39
CA TYR A 164 -13.48 15.51 -2.48
C TYR A 164 -14.93 15.91 -2.78
N ALA A 165 -15.25 16.20 -4.04
CA ALA A 165 -16.60 16.60 -4.46
C ALA A 165 -17.65 15.53 -4.18
N ALA A 166 -17.30 14.24 -4.30
CA ALA A 166 -18.18 13.12 -3.95
C ALA A 166 -18.41 12.99 -2.44
N LEU A 167 -17.47 13.43 -1.61
CA LEU A 167 -17.48 13.19 -0.17
C LEU A 167 -17.73 14.41 0.69
N VAL A 168 -17.81 15.61 0.09
CA VAL A 168 -18.00 16.86 0.83
C VAL A 168 -19.33 16.84 1.57
N PRO A 169 -19.35 17.18 2.88
CA PRO A 169 -20.58 17.21 3.65
C PRO A 169 -21.57 18.26 3.11
N GLY A 170 -22.85 17.94 3.14
CA GLY A 170 -23.94 18.84 2.80
C GLY A 170 -24.35 18.84 1.33
N VAL A 171 -23.42 18.91 0.39
CA VAL A 171 -23.70 18.98 -1.06
C VAL A 171 -22.76 18.06 -1.85
N PRO A 172 -22.81 16.74 -1.65
CA PRO A 172 -21.96 15.82 -2.41
C PRO A 172 -22.41 15.77 -3.88
N MET A 173 -21.43 15.74 -4.79
CA MET A 173 -21.70 15.49 -6.21
C MET A 173 -21.87 13.99 -6.46
N LYS A 174 -22.84 13.66 -7.31
CA LYS A 174 -23.07 12.25 -7.69
C LYS A 174 -21.92 11.71 -8.54
N VAL A 175 -21.51 10.47 -8.28
CA VAL A 175 -20.44 9.78 -9.01
C VAL A 175 -20.64 9.80 -10.54
N PRO A 176 -21.85 9.56 -11.10
CA PRO A 176 -22.05 9.64 -12.55
C PRO A 176 -21.76 11.02 -13.14
N VAL A 177 -22.05 12.10 -12.41
CA VAL A 177 -21.75 13.48 -12.85
C VAL A 177 -20.23 13.72 -12.89
N LEU A 178 -19.53 13.31 -11.83
CA LEU A 178 -18.06 13.41 -11.75
C LEU A 178 -17.38 12.59 -12.84
N ARG A 179 -17.90 11.38 -13.10
CA ARG A 179 -17.46 10.53 -14.20
C ARG A 179 -17.59 11.24 -15.54
N ALA A 180 -18.75 11.80 -15.82
CA ALA A 180 -19.04 12.48 -17.09
C ALA A 180 -18.04 13.65 -17.32
N GLU A 181 -17.78 14.46 -16.29
CA GLU A 181 -16.82 15.57 -16.41
C GLU A 181 -15.38 15.09 -16.61
N LEU A 182 -14.93 14.06 -15.91
CA LEU A 182 -13.60 13.49 -16.11
C LEU A 182 -13.47 12.85 -17.49
N PHE A 183 -14.48 12.11 -17.96
CA PHE A 183 -14.50 11.50 -19.28
C PHE A 183 -14.43 12.56 -20.38
N LYS A 184 -15.22 13.62 -20.27
CA LYS A 184 -15.14 14.77 -21.15
C LYS A 184 -13.75 15.40 -21.18
N ARG A 185 -13.12 15.58 -19.99
CA ARG A 185 -11.77 16.18 -19.87
C ARG A 185 -10.71 15.33 -20.59
N TYR A 186 -10.83 14.00 -20.53
CA TYR A 186 -9.91 13.06 -21.15
C TYR A 186 -10.40 12.52 -22.50
N ARG A 187 -11.46 13.09 -23.08
CA ARG A 187 -12.04 12.68 -24.38
C ARG A 187 -12.29 11.17 -24.45
N LEU A 188 -12.83 10.60 -23.39
CA LEU A 188 -13.17 9.19 -23.30
C LEU A 188 -14.62 8.97 -23.72
N ASP A 189 -14.89 7.84 -24.39
CA ASP A 189 -16.25 7.47 -24.76
C ASP A 189 -16.97 6.89 -23.52
N TRP A 190 -18.29 7.09 -23.45
CA TRP A 190 -19.07 6.72 -22.26
C TRP A 190 -19.05 5.21 -21.99
N GLU A 191 -18.93 4.38 -23.02
CA GLU A 191 -18.88 2.92 -22.97
C GLU A 191 -17.52 2.39 -22.48
N MET A 192 -16.48 3.22 -22.47
CA MET A 192 -15.17 2.84 -21.96
C MET A 192 -15.20 2.64 -20.45
N GLY A 193 -14.24 1.87 -19.99
CA GLY A 193 -14.09 1.56 -18.57
C GLY A 193 -15.05 0.48 -18.11
N VAL A 194 -15.57 0.63 -16.91
CA VAL A 194 -16.62 -0.23 -16.38
C VAL A 194 -17.90 0.57 -16.40
N PRO A 195 -18.90 0.19 -17.21
CA PRO A 195 -20.18 0.87 -17.21
C PRO A 195 -20.66 1.06 -15.78
N PRO A 196 -21.18 2.22 -15.39
CA PRO A 196 -21.88 2.32 -14.13
C PRO A 196 -22.97 1.26 -14.17
N ASP A 197 -22.95 0.33 -13.20
CA ASP A 197 -24.06 -0.62 -13.08
C ASP A 197 -25.32 0.21 -13.12
N ALA A 198 -26.18 0.00 -14.13
CA ALA A 198 -27.36 0.78 -14.39
C ALA A 198 -28.36 0.79 -13.21
N GLU A 199 -28.10 -0.04 -12.19
CA GLU A 199 -28.89 -0.24 -10.98
C GLU A 199 -28.11 0.05 -9.69
N ALA A 200 -26.93 0.68 -9.77
CA ALA A 200 -26.17 0.97 -8.56
C ALA A 200 -26.95 2.00 -7.71
N SER A 201 -27.53 1.55 -6.62
CA SER A 201 -28.03 2.44 -5.57
C SER A 201 -26.92 3.44 -5.20
N ASP A 202 -27.29 4.70 -5.01
CA ASP A 202 -26.38 5.81 -4.63
C ASP A 202 -25.66 5.60 -3.27
N GLY A 203 -25.79 4.42 -2.65
CA GLY A 203 -25.23 4.09 -1.33
C GLY A 203 -23.94 3.28 -1.38
N PRO A 204 -23.18 3.29 -0.28
CA PRO A 204 -21.98 2.48 -0.14
C PRO A 204 -22.34 0.99 -0.22
N ARG A 205 -21.54 0.22 -0.95
CA ARG A 205 -21.62 -1.24 -0.99
C ARG A 205 -20.67 -1.84 0.03
N GLU A 206 -21.11 -2.90 0.71
CA GLU A 206 -20.22 -3.70 1.52
C GLU A 206 -19.21 -4.40 0.58
N THR A 207 -17.98 -3.93 0.64
CA THR A 207 -16.89 -4.48 -0.17
C THR A 207 -16.08 -5.41 0.71
N ASP A 208 -15.89 -6.65 0.28
CA ASP A 208 -14.92 -7.54 0.93
C ASP A 208 -13.50 -6.98 0.76
N LEU A 209 -13.03 -6.33 1.81
CA LEU A 209 -11.73 -5.69 1.84
C LEU A 209 -10.57 -6.69 1.95
N SER A 210 -10.84 -7.92 2.41
CA SER A 210 -9.82 -8.95 2.64
C SER A 210 -9.08 -9.32 1.37
N ARG A 211 -9.77 -9.34 0.23
CA ARG A 211 -9.19 -9.66 -1.09
C ARG A 211 -8.04 -8.74 -1.51
N PHE A 212 -8.07 -7.46 -1.11
CA PHE A 212 -7.01 -6.48 -1.46
C PHE A 212 -5.73 -6.67 -0.66
N PHE A 213 -5.77 -7.51 0.38
CA PHE A 213 -4.64 -7.80 1.25
C PHE A 213 -4.24 -9.28 1.20
N ALA A 214 -4.92 -10.09 0.39
CA ALA A 214 -4.48 -11.46 0.13
C ALA A 214 -3.06 -11.42 -0.44
N THR A 215 -2.19 -12.23 0.14
CA THR A 215 -0.86 -12.47 -0.45
C THR A 215 -1.04 -13.30 -1.70
N ASP A 216 -0.34 -12.96 -2.78
CA ASP A 216 -0.33 -13.77 -4.00
C ASP A 216 -0.08 -15.25 -3.63
N PRO A 217 -0.77 -16.21 -4.27
CA PRO A 217 -0.55 -17.62 -4.00
C PRO A 217 0.93 -17.96 -4.19
N GLU A 218 1.48 -18.78 -3.31
CA GLU A 218 2.84 -19.27 -3.47
C GLU A 218 2.96 -19.94 -4.86
N PRO A 219 4.07 -19.70 -5.58
CA PRO A 219 4.40 -20.57 -6.70
C PRO A 219 4.45 -21.99 -6.13
N GLU A 220 3.65 -22.90 -6.69
CA GLU A 220 3.58 -24.29 -6.25
C GLU A 220 4.98 -24.86 -6.07
N ALA A 221 5.30 -25.29 -4.86
CA ALA A 221 6.55 -25.94 -4.55
C ALA A 221 6.61 -27.20 -5.42
N GLY A 222 7.44 -27.16 -6.44
CA GLY A 222 7.71 -28.31 -7.29
C GLY A 222 8.04 -29.54 -6.43
N PRO A 223 7.75 -30.77 -6.91
CA PRO A 223 7.77 -31.99 -6.12
C PRO A 223 9.09 -32.14 -5.36
N SER A 224 9.00 -32.26 -4.05
CA SER A 224 10.10 -32.48 -3.12
C SER A 224 10.87 -33.73 -3.55
N ARG A 225 12.08 -33.54 -4.10
CA ARG A 225 13.04 -34.62 -4.24
C ARG A 225 13.37 -35.14 -2.84
N GLN A 226 12.92 -36.34 -2.54
CA GLN A 226 13.32 -37.10 -1.34
C GLN A 226 14.86 -37.17 -1.30
N PRO A 227 15.53 -36.90 -0.17
CA PRO A 227 16.93 -37.17 -0.03
C PRO A 227 17.12 -38.69 0.05
N GLY A 228 17.87 -39.19 -0.94
CA GLY A 228 18.31 -40.60 -0.96
C GLY A 228 19.09 -40.95 0.31
N ARG A 229 18.74 -42.09 0.91
CA ARG A 229 19.57 -42.77 1.90
C ARG A 229 20.88 -43.19 1.28
N GLY A 230 21.99 -42.82 1.91
CA GLY A 230 23.35 -43.27 1.52
C GLY A 230 24.38 -42.87 2.54
N ASP A 231 24.65 -43.82 3.41
CA ASP A 231 25.91 -44.24 4.03
C ASP A 231 26.92 -43.26 4.67
N ALA A 232 26.97 -43.37 5.96
CA ALA A 232 28.07 -43.82 6.86
C ALA A 232 29.48 -43.26 6.69
N GLU A 233 29.99 -42.80 7.85
CA GLU A 233 31.38 -42.91 8.37
C GLU A 233 32.49 -42.11 7.69
N ARG A 234 33.08 -41.19 8.41
CA ARG A 234 34.43 -41.19 8.99
C ARG A 234 34.90 -39.81 9.44
N GLY A 235 35.40 -39.78 10.69
CA GLY A 235 36.70 -39.21 11.01
C GLY A 235 36.73 -37.77 11.54
N VAL A 236 36.71 -37.65 12.83
CA VAL A 236 37.30 -36.52 13.59
C VAL A 236 38.83 -36.65 13.56
N PRO A 237 39.58 -35.56 13.44
CA PRO A 237 40.59 -35.29 14.46
C PRO A 237 40.63 -33.78 14.93
N PRO A 238 41.31 -33.57 16.08
CA PRO A 238 41.10 -32.41 16.95
C PRO A 238 42.01 -31.23 16.65
N GLY A 239 41.74 -30.12 17.32
CA GLY A 239 42.26 -28.80 17.28
C GLY A 239 43.78 -28.56 17.26
N PRO A 240 44.20 -27.35 17.34
CA PRO A 240 44.69 -26.85 18.62
C PRO A 240 44.31 -25.39 18.97
N ASP A 241 44.32 -25.24 20.24
CA ASP A 241 44.40 -24.12 21.15
C ASP A 241 45.48 -23.11 20.81
N THR A 242 45.29 -21.88 21.18
CA THR A 242 46.19 -20.79 21.58
C THR A 242 45.54 -19.46 21.22
N GLY A 243 45.38 -18.49 22.04
CA GLY A 243 46.03 -17.98 23.18
C GLY A 243 45.79 -16.50 23.26
N LEU A 244 45.39 -16.04 24.40
CA LEU A 244 45.50 -14.73 25.02
C LEU A 244 46.18 -13.58 24.23
N ALA A 245 45.55 -12.40 24.20
CA ALA A 245 46.21 -11.16 24.60
C ALA A 245 45.22 -10.06 25.03
N ARG A 246 45.35 -9.68 26.27
CA ARG A 246 44.83 -8.45 26.86
C ARG A 246 45.60 -7.24 26.34
N GLY A 247 44.94 -6.13 26.10
CA GLY A 247 45.55 -4.82 25.90
C GLY A 247 44.64 -3.72 26.48
N LYS A 248 45.10 -3.18 27.59
CA LYS A 248 44.57 -2.04 28.34
C LYS A 248 45.02 -0.71 27.71
N HIS A 249 44.35 0.35 28.21
CA HIS A 249 44.70 1.78 28.20
C HIS A 249 44.23 2.57 26.97
N GLU A 250 43.71 3.80 27.04
CA GLU A 250 43.96 4.86 28.03
C GLU A 250 42.90 5.97 27.86
N ARG A 251 42.61 6.66 28.93
CA ARG A 251 41.78 7.89 29.01
C ARG A 251 42.64 9.08 28.57
N ALA A 252 42.00 10.05 27.90
CA ALA A 252 42.51 11.42 27.93
C ALA A 252 41.34 12.42 27.94
N SER A 253 41.38 13.23 28.90
CA SER A 253 40.51 14.35 29.35
C SER A 253 40.66 15.57 28.42
N GLY A 254 39.59 16.40 28.38
CA GLY A 254 39.35 17.73 27.89
C GLY A 254 40.47 18.80 27.98
N PRO A 255 40.19 20.13 27.98
CA PRO A 255 38.93 20.89 28.10
C PRO A 255 38.90 22.20 27.23
N GLY A 256 37.80 22.94 27.32
CA GLY A 256 37.77 24.43 27.24
C GLY A 256 37.62 24.99 25.81
N GLY A 257 36.80 25.93 25.55
CA GLY A 257 36.46 27.18 26.08
C GLY A 257 35.72 28.09 25.12
N GLN A 258 34.76 28.74 25.64
CA GLN A 258 34.39 30.15 25.47
C GLN A 258 34.08 30.76 24.06
N ARG A 259 32.77 31.18 23.94
CA ARG A 259 32.26 32.57 23.83
C ARG A 259 32.31 33.31 22.51
N ARG A 260 31.11 33.89 22.26
CA ARG A 260 30.79 35.17 21.61
C ARG A 260 30.91 35.19 20.06
N ALA A 261 29.89 35.48 19.32
CA ALA A 261 29.04 36.67 19.25
C ALA A 261 27.67 36.27 18.66
#